data_5fd80ae89e621eda1e540a12881d4d94
#
_entry.id   5fd80ae89e621eda1e540a12881d4d94
#
_cell.length_a   1.000
_cell.length_b   1.000
_cell.length_c   1.000
_cell.angle_alpha   90.00
_cell.angle_beta   90.00
_cell.angle_gamma   90.00
#
_symmetry.space_group_name_H-M   'P 1'
#
loop_
_entity.id
_entity.type
_entity.pdbx_description
1 polymer ?
#
loop_
_entity_poly.entity_id
_entity_poly.type
_entity_poly.pdbx_seq_one_letter_code
_entity_poly.pdbx_strand_id
1 'polypeptide(L)'
;LCACFSPTLLLFLPLLFLCACGASPTPRVVIYPQHGDPIFVRVEIADSPEKRNFGLMYRKDLPEFHGMLFLFPREEVQSFWMKNTPLPLDIIFINSAYEIVNIARNTIPFSERLLPSGRPAQFVLEVNGGFCQRHGIEVGDRVELPNVPFPRV
;
A
#
# COMPACT_ATOMS: atom_id res chain seq x y z
N LEU A 1 53.36 -1.40 -62.38
CA LEU A 1 52.16 -0.76 -61.90
C LEU A 1 51.40 -1.65 -60.91
N CYS A 2 51.80 -1.55 -59.62
CA CYS A 2 51.16 -2.29 -58.51
C CYS A 2 50.15 -1.42 -57.91
N ALA A 3 48.88 -1.87 -57.89
CA ALA A 3 47.79 -1.25 -57.14
C ALA A 3 47.65 -2.00 -55.78
N CYS A 4 47.97 -1.31 -54.71
CA CYS A 4 47.70 -1.76 -53.35
C CYS A 4 46.23 -1.59 -53.00
N PHE A 5 45.52 -2.70 -52.75
CA PHE A 5 44.19 -2.72 -52.17
C PHE A 5 44.33 -2.81 -50.65
N SER A 6 43.87 -1.78 -49.97
CA SER A 6 43.76 -1.71 -48.50
C SER A 6 42.43 -2.30 -48.06
N PRO A 7 42.37 -3.30 -47.16
CA PRO A 7 41.10 -3.76 -46.63
C PRO A 7 40.66 -2.89 -45.45
N THR A 8 39.55 -2.18 -45.62
CA THR A 8 38.89 -1.42 -44.56
C THR A 8 38.24 -2.40 -43.58
N LEU A 9 38.80 -2.51 -42.37
CA LEU A 9 38.28 -3.31 -41.28
C LEU A 9 37.06 -2.59 -40.67
N LEU A 10 35.83 -3.03 -41.02
CA LEU A 10 34.61 -2.58 -40.38
C LEU A 10 34.55 -3.20 -38.98
N LEU A 11 34.77 -2.36 -37.96
CA LEU A 11 34.56 -2.74 -36.56
C LEU A 11 33.05 -2.79 -36.27
N PHE A 12 32.47 -3.98 -36.25
CA PHE A 12 31.12 -4.21 -35.73
C PHE A 12 31.14 -4.10 -34.21
N LEU A 13 30.70 -2.96 -33.69
CA LEU A 13 30.45 -2.76 -32.25
C LEU A 13 29.12 -3.41 -31.90
N PRO A 14 29.07 -4.48 -31.07
CA PRO A 14 27.81 -5.06 -30.64
C PRO A 14 27.11 -4.07 -29.71
N LEU A 15 25.94 -3.57 -30.10
CA LEU A 15 25.04 -2.79 -29.28
C LEU A 15 24.46 -3.70 -28.20
N LEU A 16 25.08 -3.67 -27.01
CA LEU A 16 24.54 -4.32 -25.81
C LEU A 16 23.23 -3.65 -25.45
N PHE A 17 22.12 -4.28 -25.84
CA PHE A 17 20.79 -3.98 -25.33
C PHE A 17 20.76 -4.37 -23.84
N LEU A 18 21.02 -3.42 -22.94
CA LEU A 18 20.67 -3.59 -21.53
C LEU A 18 19.15 -3.67 -21.44
N CYS A 19 18.62 -4.89 -21.36
CA CYS A 19 17.27 -5.14 -20.95
C CYS A 19 17.12 -4.69 -19.49
N ALA A 20 16.72 -3.45 -19.27
CA ALA A 20 16.33 -2.98 -17.95
C ALA A 20 15.10 -3.78 -17.53
N CYS A 21 15.30 -4.79 -16.68
CA CYS A 21 14.23 -5.50 -15.99
C CYS A 21 13.53 -4.48 -15.07
N GLY A 22 12.54 -3.79 -15.60
CA GLY A 22 11.71 -2.86 -14.85
C GLY A 22 10.91 -3.63 -13.81
N ALA A 23 11.39 -3.65 -12.56
CA ALA A 23 10.58 -4.11 -11.44
C ALA A 23 9.30 -3.27 -11.42
N SER A 24 8.15 -3.94 -11.42
CA SER A 24 6.86 -3.25 -11.28
C SER A 24 6.89 -2.38 -10.02
N PRO A 25 6.46 -1.12 -10.10
CA PRO A 25 6.52 -0.23 -8.96
C PRO A 25 5.68 -0.81 -7.81
N THR A 26 6.29 -0.90 -6.62
CA THR A 26 5.65 -1.45 -5.42
C THR A 26 4.43 -0.61 -5.03
N PRO A 27 3.27 -1.22 -4.76
CA PRO A 27 2.09 -0.52 -4.28
C PRO A 27 2.39 0.25 -2.99
N ARG A 28 1.87 1.46 -2.87
CA ARG A 28 2.02 2.29 -1.68
C ARG A 28 0.79 3.15 -1.44
N VAL A 29 0.66 3.58 -0.20
CA VAL A 29 -0.28 4.61 0.24
C VAL A 29 0.54 5.84 0.58
N VAL A 30 0.13 7.01 0.12
CA VAL A 30 0.68 8.30 0.54
C VAL A 30 -0.39 9.02 1.32
N ILE A 31 -0.08 9.39 2.56
CA ILE A 31 -0.98 10.15 3.44
C ILE A 31 -0.44 11.56 3.55
N TYR A 32 -1.30 12.55 3.42
CA TYR A 32 -1.00 13.97 3.54
C TYR A 32 -1.62 14.53 4.83
N PRO A 33 -0.90 14.50 5.95
CA PRO A 33 -1.37 15.12 7.18
C PRO A 33 -1.60 16.61 6.99
N GLN A 34 -2.54 17.20 7.75
CA GLN A 34 -2.76 18.66 7.72
C GLN A 34 -1.51 19.44 8.13
N HIS A 35 -0.65 18.83 8.96
CA HIS A 35 0.62 19.39 9.42
C HIS A 35 1.71 18.35 9.26
N GLY A 36 2.79 18.70 8.56
CA GLY A 36 3.95 17.83 8.35
C GLY A 36 4.15 17.40 6.91
N ASP A 37 5.11 16.51 6.71
CA ASP A 37 5.48 15.99 5.40
C ASP A 37 4.59 14.80 5.00
N PRO A 38 4.45 14.51 3.69
CA PRO A 38 3.76 13.33 3.21
C PRO A 38 4.39 12.04 3.75
N ILE A 39 3.54 11.09 4.16
CA ILE A 39 3.93 9.81 4.74
C ILE A 39 3.73 8.70 3.71
N PHE A 40 4.78 7.92 3.46
CA PHE A 40 4.78 6.84 2.47
C PHE A 40 4.73 5.49 3.17
N VAL A 41 3.67 4.71 2.93
CA VAL A 41 3.49 3.37 3.47
C VAL A 41 3.52 2.36 2.33
N ARG A 42 4.43 1.40 2.36
CA ARG A 42 4.42 0.24 1.46
C ARG A 42 3.29 -0.71 1.88
N VAL A 43 2.54 -1.21 0.91
CA VAL A 43 1.39 -2.03 1.25
C VAL A 43 1.34 -3.35 0.49
N GLU A 44 0.91 -4.38 1.20
CA GLU A 44 0.35 -5.58 0.63
C GLU A 44 -1.11 -5.30 0.27
N ILE A 45 -1.62 -5.92 -0.81
CA ILE A 45 -2.98 -5.66 -1.30
C ILE A 45 -3.91 -6.82 -0.96
N ALA A 46 -5.00 -6.50 -0.27
CA ALA A 46 -6.11 -7.40 0.00
C ALA A 46 -7.32 -7.03 -0.90
N ASP A 47 -7.34 -7.57 -2.12
CA ASP A 47 -8.31 -7.26 -3.18
C ASP A 47 -9.35 -8.36 -3.40
N SER A 48 -9.18 -9.54 -2.77
CA SER A 48 -10.16 -10.63 -2.83
C SER A 48 -10.84 -10.86 -1.47
N PRO A 49 -12.04 -11.48 -1.43
CA PRO A 49 -12.70 -11.82 -0.17
C PRO A 49 -11.81 -12.62 0.79
N GLU A 50 -11.05 -13.59 0.26
CA GLU A 50 -10.17 -14.46 1.04
C GLU A 50 -9.03 -13.64 1.69
N LYS A 51 -8.38 -12.78 0.91
CA LYS A 51 -7.31 -11.90 1.41
C LYS A 51 -7.85 -10.90 2.44
N ARG A 52 -9.03 -10.31 2.20
CA ARG A 52 -9.65 -9.39 3.16
C ARG A 52 -10.02 -10.08 4.46
N ASN A 53 -10.53 -11.31 4.39
CA ASN A 53 -10.87 -12.09 5.58
C ASN A 53 -9.63 -12.52 6.37
N PHE A 54 -8.51 -12.78 5.71
CA PHE A 54 -7.26 -13.18 6.36
C PHE A 54 -6.50 -11.98 6.96
N GLY A 55 -6.39 -10.88 6.21
CA GLY A 55 -5.70 -9.66 6.65
C GLY A 55 -4.30 -9.93 7.20
N LEU A 56 -3.96 -9.32 8.33
CA LEU A 56 -2.70 -9.48 9.05
C LEU A 56 -2.73 -10.57 10.14
N MET A 57 -3.68 -11.52 10.08
CA MET A 57 -3.75 -12.64 11.01
C MET A 57 -2.42 -13.39 11.06
N TYR A 58 -2.05 -13.83 12.29
CA TYR A 58 -0.83 -14.60 12.60
C TYR A 58 0.49 -13.89 12.28
N ARG A 59 0.47 -12.64 11.83
CA ARG A 59 1.69 -11.86 11.60
C ARG A 59 2.29 -11.42 12.93
N LYS A 60 3.59 -11.68 13.11
CA LYS A 60 4.29 -11.41 14.37
C LYS A 60 5.04 -10.07 14.37
N ASP A 61 5.33 -9.54 13.19
CA ASP A 61 6.03 -8.27 12.99
C ASP A 61 5.48 -7.55 11.76
N LEU A 62 5.56 -6.24 11.79
CA LEU A 62 5.22 -5.36 10.69
C LEU A 62 6.22 -4.18 10.71
N PRO A 63 7.07 -3.99 9.69
CA PRO A 63 8.00 -2.85 9.66
C PRO A 63 7.26 -1.51 9.73
N GLU A 64 7.88 -0.47 10.28
CA GLU A 64 7.22 0.81 10.62
C GLU A 64 6.45 1.44 9.46
N PHE A 65 7.01 1.49 8.26
CA PHE A 65 6.35 2.05 7.09
C PHE A 65 5.78 0.98 6.16
N HIS A 66 5.26 -0.12 6.74
CA HIS A 66 4.56 -1.17 6.01
C HIS A 66 3.15 -1.35 6.55
N GLY A 67 2.27 -1.85 5.69
CA GLY A 67 0.88 -2.11 6.04
C GLY A 67 0.19 -3.03 5.05
N MET A 68 -1.11 -3.19 5.23
CA MET A 68 -1.99 -3.87 4.29
C MET A 68 -3.12 -2.94 3.89
N LEU A 69 -3.34 -2.83 2.58
CA LEU A 69 -4.42 -2.05 2.00
C LEU A 69 -5.52 -2.98 1.49
N PHE A 70 -6.70 -2.85 2.06
CA PHE A 70 -7.91 -3.58 1.70
C PHE A 70 -8.68 -2.75 0.67
N LEU A 71 -9.00 -3.37 -0.47
CA LEU A 71 -9.78 -2.76 -1.54
C LEU A 71 -11.17 -3.38 -1.55
N PHE A 72 -12.20 -2.54 -1.44
CA PHE A 72 -13.59 -2.97 -1.53
C PHE A 72 -14.20 -2.54 -2.88
N PRO A 73 -15.07 -3.38 -3.49
CA PRO A 73 -15.68 -3.05 -4.78
C PRO A 73 -16.59 -1.83 -4.70
N ARG A 74 -17.18 -1.56 -3.52
CA ARG A 74 -18.12 -0.47 -3.26
C ARG A 74 -17.76 0.24 -1.97
N GLU A 75 -18.17 1.49 -1.89
CA GLU A 75 -18.08 2.29 -0.68
C GLU A 75 -19.28 1.95 0.23
N GLU A 76 -18.97 1.30 1.36
CA GLU A 76 -19.98 0.86 2.35
C GLU A 76 -19.41 1.01 3.76
N VAL A 77 -20.27 0.93 4.78
CA VAL A 77 -19.78 0.86 6.17
C VAL A 77 -19.05 -0.46 6.36
N GLN A 78 -17.74 -0.37 6.62
CA GLN A 78 -16.88 -1.52 6.85
C GLN A 78 -16.82 -1.86 8.34
N SER A 79 -16.54 -3.11 8.65
CA SER A 79 -16.35 -3.56 10.02
C SER A 79 -15.18 -4.53 10.10
N PHE A 80 -14.24 -4.25 10.99
CA PHE A 80 -13.01 -5.02 11.19
C PHE A 80 -12.98 -5.63 12.60
N TRP A 81 -12.05 -6.51 12.85
CA TRP A 81 -11.77 -7.13 14.14
C TRP A 81 -10.28 -7.49 14.23
N MET A 82 -9.83 -7.86 15.41
CA MET A 82 -8.44 -8.27 15.65
C MET A 82 -8.30 -9.78 15.88
N LYS A 83 -9.26 -10.57 15.38
CA LYS A 83 -9.22 -12.04 15.51
C LYS A 83 -7.92 -12.59 14.93
N ASN A 84 -7.25 -13.47 15.69
CA ASN A 84 -5.97 -14.08 15.31
C ASN A 84 -4.85 -13.08 14.96
N THR A 85 -4.96 -11.81 15.33
CA THR A 85 -3.99 -10.76 15.03
C THR A 85 -3.22 -10.39 16.29
N PRO A 86 -1.95 -10.84 16.42
CA PRO A 86 -1.16 -10.64 17.65
C PRO A 86 -0.56 -9.25 17.77
N LEU A 87 -0.56 -8.46 16.69
CA LEU A 87 -0.03 -7.10 16.66
C LEU A 87 -1.13 -6.08 16.99
N PRO A 88 -0.86 -5.05 17.83
CA PRO A 88 -1.73 -3.89 17.88
C PRO A 88 -1.64 -3.14 16.54
N LEU A 89 -2.76 -2.70 16.01
CA LEU A 89 -2.83 -2.00 14.72
C LEU A 89 -3.57 -0.66 14.87
N ASP A 90 -3.25 0.29 13.98
CA ASP A 90 -4.14 1.38 13.63
C ASP A 90 -4.86 0.99 12.34
N ILE A 91 -6.19 1.05 12.36
CA ILE A 91 -7.05 0.74 11.20
C ILE A 91 -7.63 2.04 10.69
N ILE A 92 -7.20 2.44 9.48
CA ILE A 92 -7.53 3.72 8.85
C ILE A 92 -8.59 3.47 7.78
N PHE A 93 -9.78 4.04 7.95
CA PHE A 93 -10.87 3.92 7.01
C PHE A 93 -10.88 5.11 6.04
N ILE A 94 -10.93 4.84 4.73
CA ILE A 94 -10.76 5.82 3.67
C ILE A 94 -11.94 5.71 2.71
N ASN A 95 -12.57 6.84 2.36
CA ASN A 95 -13.70 6.89 1.45
C ASN A 95 -13.26 6.85 -0.04
N SER A 96 -14.23 6.84 -0.96
CA SER A 96 -13.98 6.87 -2.41
C SER A 96 -13.39 8.18 -2.92
N ALA A 97 -13.48 9.26 -2.14
CA ALA A 97 -12.85 10.55 -2.41
C ALA A 97 -11.40 10.62 -1.88
N TYR A 98 -10.86 9.49 -1.37
CA TYR A 98 -9.53 9.39 -0.79
C TYR A 98 -9.31 10.27 0.44
N GLU A 99 -10.32 10.40 1.28
CA GLU A 99 -10.25 11.07 2.57
C GLU A 99 -10.39 10.06 3.71
N ILE A 100 -9.64 10.25 4.79
CA ILE A 100 -9.75 9.45 6.01
C ILE A 100 -11.05 9.82 6.72
N VAL A 101 -11.95 8.84 6.86
CA VAL A 101 -13.27 9.05 7.49
C VAL A 101 -13.33 8.60 8.94
N ASN A 102 -12.47 7.66 9.34
CA ASN A 102 -12.32 7.19 10.72
C ASN A 102 -10.98 6.49 10.92
N ILE A 103 -10.53 6.39 12.17
CA ILE A 103 -9.32 5.67 12.58
C ILE A 103 -9.63 4.92 13.88
N ALA A 104 -9.52 3.58 13.85
CA ALA A 104 -9.47 2.77 15.07
C ALA A 104 -8.01 2.67 15.52
N ARG A 105 -7.65 3.45 16.57
CA ARG A 105 -6.26 3.59 17.01
C ARG A 105 -5.87 2.51 18.00
N ASN A 106 -4.66 2.02 17.88
CA ASN A 106 -3.99 1.12 18.82
C ASN A 106 -4.91 -0.02 19.31
N THR A 107 -5.44 -0.77 18.35
CA THR A 107 -6.43 -1.82 18.58
C THR A 107 -5.87 -2.93 19.49
N ILE A 108 -6.76 -3.60 20.23
CA ILE A 108 -6.39 -4.64 21.17
C ILE A 108 -6.15 -5.94 20.40
N PRO A 109 -4.93 -6.54 20.46
CA PRO A 109 -4.65 -7.82 19.84
C PRO A 109 -5.66 -8.90 20.25
N PHE A 110 -5.96 -9.82 19.33
CA PHE A 110 -6.88 -10.94 19.51
C PHE A 110 -8.34 -10.57 19.85
N SER A 111 -8.69 -9.31 19.91
CA SER A 111 -10.06 -8.89 20.19
C SER A 111 -11.01 -9.24 19.03
N GLU A 112 -12.11 -9.88 19.33
CA GLU A 112 -13.19 -10.16 18.36
C GLU A 112 -14.29 -9.07 18.38
N ARG A 113 -14.07 -7.99 19.14
CA ARG A 113 -14.96 -6.83 19.12
C ARG A 113 -14.91 -6.19 17.74
N LEU A 114 -16.09 -5.92 17.17
CA LEU A 114 -16.19 -5.23 15.90
C LEU A 114 -15.75 -3.76 16.01
N LEU A 115 -14.99 -3.32 15.04
CA LEU A 115 -14.46 -1.97 14.87
C LEU A 115 -15.07 -1.39 13.59
N PRO A 116 -16.24 -0.72 13.67
CA PRO A 116 -16.91 -0.16 12.50
C PRO A 116 -16.20 1.10 12.00
N SER A 117 -16.25 1.31 10.68
CA SER A 117 -15.80 2.56 10.07
C SER A 117 -16.68 3.77 10.47
N GLY A 118 -17.90 3.52 10.92
CA GLY A 118 -18.87 4.56 11.29
C GLY A 118 -19.39 5.40 10.11
N ARG A 119 -18.68 5.42 9.00
CA ARG A 119 -19.01 6.08 7.74
C ARG A 119 -18.67 5.14 6.59
N PRO A 120 -19.26 5.31 5.39
CA PRO A 120 -18.86 4.55 4.21
C PRO A 120 -17.38 4.69 3.94
N ALA A 121 -16.72 3.56 3.66
CA ALA A 121 -15.31 3.48 3.28
C ALA A 121 -15.15 2.49 2.14
N GLN A 122 -14.29 2.79 1.19
CA GLN A 122 -13.94 1.92 0.07
C GLN A 122 -12.57 1.28 0.24
N PHE A 123 -11.71 1.92 1.03
CA PHE A 123 -10.37 1.43 1.31
C PHE A 123 -10.16 1.39 2.83
N VAL A 124 -9.37 0.42 3.27
CA VAL A 124 -8.94 0.35 4.68
C VAL A 124 -7.46 0.06 4.69
N LEU A 125 -6.70 0.85 5.46
CA LEU A 125 -5.26 0.66 5.63
C LEU A 125 -4.99 0.23 7.07
N GLU A 126 -4.37 -0.94 7.23
CA GLU A 126 -3.82 -1.43 8.49
C GLU A 126 -2.33 -1.13 8.57
N VAL A 127 -1.92 -0.49 9.67
CA VAL A 127 -0.52 -0.18 10.01
C VAL A 127 -0.26 -0.50 11.47
N ASN A 128 1.00 -0.40 11.92
CA ASN A 128 1.35 -0.61 13.33
C ASN A 128 0.52 0.28 14.28
N GLY A 129 0.15 -0.26 15.43
CA GLY A 129 -0.53 0.48 16.48
C GLY A 129 0.29 1.70 16.93
N GLY A 130 -0.41 2.84 17.07
CA GLY A 130 0.21 4.13 17.40
C GLY A 130 0.89 4.83 16.23
N PHE A 131 0.89 4.25 15.02
CA PHE A 131 1.46 4.87 13.82
C PHE A 131 0.82 6.23 13.54
N CYS A 132 -0.51 6.30 13.57
CA CYS A 132 -1.23 7.55 13.32
C CYS A 132 -0.86 8.65 14.31
N GLN A 133 -0.71 8.30 15.59
CA GLN A 133 -0.32 9.26 16.61
C GLN A 133 1.12 9.79 16.40
N ARG A 134 2.07 8.88 16.10
CA ARG A 134 3.48 9.26 15.88
C ARG A 134 3.65 10.16 14.67
N HIS A 135 2.82 10.00 13.66
CA HIS A 135 2.93 10.70 12.38
C HIS A 135 1.87 11.79 12.17
N GLY A 136 1.08 12.11 13.20
CA GLY A 136 0.09 13.19 13.14
C GLY A 136 -1.05 12.96 12.13
N ILE A 137 -1.40 11.69 11.87
CA ILE A 137 -2.47 11.33 10.94
C ILE A 137 -3.83 11.46 11.63
N GLU A 138 -4.74 12.20 10.99
CA GLU A 138 -6.05 12.52 11.55
C GLU A 138 -7.19 12.23 10.53
N VAL A 139 -8.41 12.19 11.04
CA VAL A 139 -9.62 12.16 10.20
C VAL A 139 -9.71 13.44 9.39
N GLY A 140 -9.99 13.32 8.08
CA GLY A 140 -10.01 14.41 7.13
C GLY A 140 -8.72 14.57 6.32
N ASP A 141 -7.64 13.86 6.68
CA ASP A 141 -6.42 13.84 5.88
C ASP A 141 -6.64 13.19 4.52
N ARG A 142 -5.94 13.67 3.50
CA ARG A 142 -6.00 13.14 2.15
C ARG A 142 -5.03 11.98 1.96
N VAL A 143 -5.43 11.07 1.08
CA VAL A 143 -4.67 9.87 0.75
C VAL A 143 -4.51 9.76 -0.77
N GLU A 144 -3.38 9.25 -1.22
CA GLU A 144 -3.16 8.81 -2.60
C GLU A 144 -2.71 7.36 -2.63
N LEU A 145 -3.11 6.64 -3.68
CA LEU A 145 -2.85 5.21 -3.84
C LEU A 145 -2.04 4.93 -5.12
N PRO A 146 -0.79 5.43 -5.23
CA PRO A 146 0.03 5.21 -6.41
C PRO A 146 0.40 3.73 -6.55
N ASN A 147 0.30 3.22 -7.79
CA ASN A 147 0.63 1.85 -8.16
C ASN A 147 -0.22 0.77 -7.48
N VAL A 148 -1.39 1.14 -6.97
CA VAL A 148 -2.36 0.17 -6.44
C VAL A 148 -3.17 -0.39 -7.61
N PRO A 149 -3.19 -1.72 -7.80
CA PRO A 149 -4.00 -2.34 -8.83
C PRO A 149 -5.48 -2.31 -8.41
N PHE A 150 -6.27 -1.45 -9.02
CA PHE A 150 -7.72 -1.49 -8.82
C PHE A 150 -8.29 -2.70 -9.56
N PRO A 151 -9.16 -3.51 -8.94
CA PRO A 151 -9.87 -4.54 -9.67
C PRO A 151 -10.69 -3.87 -10.78
N ARG A 152 -10.44 -4.28 -12.02
CA ARG A 152 -11.29 -3.85 -13.15
C ARG A 152 -12.67 -4.46 -12.93
N VAL A 153 -13.67 -3.60 -12.81
CA VAL A 153 -15.08 -3.98 -12.76
C VAL A 153 -15.49 -4.54 -14.12
#